data_9e4941434d6d7d4272120a90d6a36c21
#
_entry.id   9e4941434d6d7d4272120a90d6a36c21
#
_cell.length_a   1.000
_cell.length_b   1.000
_cell.length_c   1.000
_cell.angle_alpha   90.00
_cell.angle_beta   90.00
_cell.angle_gamma   90.00
#
_symmetry.space_group_name_H-M   'P 1'
#
loop_
_entity.id
_entity.type
_entity.pdbx_description
1 polymer ?
#
loop_
_entity_poly.entity_id
_entity_poly.type
_entity_poly.pdbx_seq_one_letter_code
_entity_poly.pdbx_strand_id
1 'polypeptide(L)'
;MEKLESDELFHLIGLNIKYYRKLYNLKKGKMTQEMLAELADVSTALIGNLESEKIHQGISIYTLWKISKVLDVPIENFFDDSNFEDRILNA
;
A
#
# COMPACT_ATOMS: atom_id res chain seq x y z
N MET A 1 11.23 -26.28 2.62
CA MET A 1 10.82 -24.88 2.82
C MET A 1 10.31 -24.31 1.51
N GLU A 2 9.17 -23.67 1.56
CA GLU A 2 8.61 -23.06 0.37
C GLU A 2 9.47 -21.89 -0.10
N LYS A 3 9.51 -21.71 -1.41
CA LYS A 3 10.19 -20.59 -2.01
C LYS A 3 9.36 -19.32 -1.81
N LEU A 4 9.97 -18.28 -1.29
CA LEU A 4 9.31 -16.99 -1.11
C LEU A 4 9.37 -16.19 -2.41
N GLU A 5 8.23 -15.78 -2.90
CA GLU A 5 8.13 -15.04 -4.16
C GLU A 5 8.00 -13.54 -3.92
N SER A 6 8.75 -12.75 -4.67
CA SER A 6 8.71 -11.29 -4.56
C SER A 6 7.33 -10.72 -4.91
N ASP A 7 6.63 -11.35 -5.85
CA ASP A 7 5.31 -10.91 -6.27
C ASP A 7 4.29 -10.99 -5.13
N GLU A 8 4.40 -12.02 -4.29
CA GLU A 8 3.54 -12.16 -3.12
C GLU A 8 3.76 -11.00 -2.13
N LEU A 9 5.02 -10.66 -1.91
CA LEU A 9 5.37 -9.54 -1.04
C LEU A 9 4.84 -8.22 -1.58
N PHE A 10 5.07 -7.93 -2.85
CA PHE A 10 4.62 -6.68 -3.45
C PHE A 10 3.11 -6.58 -3.49
N HIS A 11 2.43 -7.70 -3.71
CA HIS A 11 0.97 -7.75 -3.67
C HIS A 11 0.46 -7.43 -2.26
N LEU A 12 1.07 -8.02 -1.24
CA LEU A 12 0.73 -7.76 0.15
C LEU A 12 0.94 -6.28 0.50
N ILE A 13 2.08 -5.72 0.10
CA ILE A 13 2.38 -4.30 0.34
C ILE A 13 1.33 -3.42 -0.34
N GLY A 14 0.99 -3.73 -1.59
CA GLY A 14 -0.01 -2.96 -2.34
C GLY A 14 -1.38 -2.97 -1.68
N LEU A 15 -1.82 -4.11 -1.19
CA LEU A 15 -3.09 -4.22 -0.48
C LEU A 15 -3.06 -3.47 0.86
N ASN A 16 -1.94 -3.49 1.55
CA ASN A 16 -1.80 -2.71 2.77
C ASN A 16 -1.81 -1.20 2.48
N ILE A 17 -1.18 -0.76 1.39
CA ILE A 17 -1.24 0.64 0.97
C ILE A 17 -2.70 1.05 0.73
N LYS A 18 -3.44 0.25 0.00
CA LYS A 18 -4.86 0.51 -0.26
C LYS A 18 -5.67 0.59 1.03
N TYR A 19 -5.44 -0.36 1.94
CA TYR A 19 -6.13 -0.40 3.23
C TYR A 19 -5.86 0.87 4.04
N TYR A 20 -4.59 1.25 4.21
CA TYR A 20 -4.23 2.42 5.02
C TYR A 20 -4.61 3.73 4.36
N ARG A 21 -4.60 3.79 3.02
CA ARG A 21 -5.10 4.96 2.30
C ARG A 21 -6.60 5.16 2.55
N LYS A 22 -7.38 4.10 2.47
CA LYS A 22 -8.82 4.16 2.75
C LYS A 22 -9.10 4.47 4.21
N LEU A 23 -8.31 3.92 5.12
CA LEU A 23 -8.44 4.23 6.54
C LEU A 23 -8.15 5.70 6.81
N TYR A 24 -7.17 6.27 6.15
CA TYR A 24 -6.86 7.69 6.23
C TYR A 24 -8.08 8.53 5.79
N ASN A 25 -8.73 8.16 4.68
CA ASN A 25 -9.95 8.82 4.23
C ASN A 25 -11.03 8.84 5.30
N LEU A 26 -11.18 7.77 6.03
CA LEU A 26 -12.22 7.66 7.05
C LEU A 26 -11.90 8.47 8.31
N LYS A 27 -10.62 8.56 8.68
CA LYS A 27 -10.24 9.09 9.99
C LYS A 27 -9.65 10.49 9.95
N LYS A 28 -8.95 10.84 8.88
CA LYS A 28 -8.17 12.10 8.84
C LYS A 28 -8.60 13.06 7.75
N GLY A 29 -9.13 12.55 6.64
CA GLY A 29 -9.53 13.40 5.53
C GLY A 29 -9.25 12.73 4.20
N LYS A 30 -9.68 13.38 3.13
CA LYS A 30 -9.63 12.83 1.77
C LYS A 30 -8.20 12.44 1.37
N MET A 31 -8.04 11.21 0.90
CA MET A 31 -6.77 10.71 0.37
C MET A 31 -7.06 9.80 -0.82
N THR A 32 -7.06 10.38 -2.02
CA THR A 32 -7.19 9.63 -3.26
C THR A 32 -5.84 9.04 -3.66
N GLN A 33 -5.82 8.14 -4.64
CA GLN A 33 -4.57 7.63 -5.20
C GLN A 33 -3.73 8.77 -5.76
N GLU A 34 -4.36 9.74 -6.42
CA GLU A 34 -3.67 10.91 -6.98
C GLU A 34 -3.03 11.77 -5.89
N MET A 35 -3.76 11.99 -4.80
CA MET A 35 -3.25 12.77 -3.67
C MET A 35 -2.08 12.07 -3.00
N LEU A 36 -2.19 10.77 -2.78
CA LEU A 36 -1.09 9.99 -2.20
C LEU A 36 0.14 10.06 -3.10
N ALA A 37 -0.04 9.89 -4.40
CA ALA A 37 1.06 9.94 -5.37
C ALA A 37 1.75 11.30 -5.34
N GLU A 38 0.99 12.38 -5.34
CA GLU A 38 1.54 13.74 -5.29
C GLU A 38 2.34 13.98 -4.01
N LEU A 39 1.76 13.63 -2.87
CA LEU A 39 2.40 13.83 -1.57
C LEU A 39 3.64 12.96 -1.38
N ALA A 40 3.65 11.76 -1.93
CA ALA A 40 4.80 10.86 -1.87
C ALA A 40 5.80 11.08 -3.01
N ASP A 41 5.52 12.03 -3.91
CA ASP A 41 6.37 12.34 -5.06
C ASP A 41 6.62 11.10 -5.93
N VAL A 42 5.55 10.44 -6.31
CA VAL A 42 5.57 9.30 -7.23
C VAL A 42 4.43 9.46 -8.23
N SER A 43 4.41 8.64 -9.27
CA SER A 43 3.33 8.70 -10.26
C SER A 43 2.04 8.10 -9.72
N THR A 44 0.91 8.61 -10.19
CA THR A 44 -0.40 8.02 -9.87
C THR A 44 -0.49 6.58 -10.39
N ALA A 45 0.13 6.32 -11.55
CA ALA A 45 0.16 4.98 -12.11
C ALA A 45 0.85 3.98 -11.17
N LEU A 46 1.93 4.39 -10.50
CA LEU A 46 2.60 3.54 -9.53
C LEU A 46 1.64 3.14 -8.40
N ILE A 47 0.93 4.12 -7.83
CA ILE A 47 -0.02 3.84 -6.75
C ILE A 47 -1.15 2.93 -7.25
N GLY A 48 -1.73 3.24 -8.41
CA GLY A 48 -2.79 2.42 -8.99
C GLY A 48 -2.35 1.00 -9.25
N ASN A 49 -1.14 0.81 -9.78
CA ASN A 49 -0.59 -0.52 -10.05
C ASN A 49 -0.34 -1.29 -8.75
N LEU A 50 0.20 -0.63 -7.72
CA LEU A 50 0.45 -1.27 -6.42
C LEU A 50 -0.84 -1.76 -5.78
N GLU A 51 -1.92 -1.00 -5.89
CA GLU A 51 -3.22 -1.34 -5.32
C GLU A 51 -4.01 -2.32 -6.16
N SER A 52 -3.57 -2.60 -7.39
CA SER A 52 -4.27 -3.51 -8.31
C SER A 52 -3.88 -4.96 -8.03
N GLU A 53 -4.87 -5.84 -7.98
CA GLU A 53 -4.63 -7.27 -7.82
C GLU A 53 -4.13 -7.92 -9.11
N LYS A 54 -4.23 -7.24 -10.24
CA LYS A 54 -3.95 -7.81 -11.56
C LYS A 54 -2.59 -7.42 -12.13
N ILE A 55 -1.91 -6.46 -11.51
CA ILE A 55 -0.66 -5.92 -12.05
C ILE A 55 0.47 -6.21 -11.07
N HIS A 56 1.58 -6.73 -11.62
CA HIS A 56 2.80 -6.94 -10.84
C HIS A 56 3.59 -5.64 -10.81
N GLN A 57 3.66 -5.01 -9.65
CA GLN A 57 4.36 -3.75 -9.46
C GLN A 57 5.29 -3.85 -8.26
N GLY A 58 6.58 -3.72 -8.52
CA GLY A 58 7.56 -3.64 -7.43
C GLY A 58 7.58 -2.24 -6.83
N ILE A 59 8.22 -2.13 -5.67
CA ILE A 59 8.37 -0.87 -4.96
C ILE A 59 9.71 -0.85 -4.25
N SER A 60 10.42 0.28 -4.31
CA SER A 60 11.65 0.44 -3.54
C SER A 60 11.32 0.72 -2.07
N ILE A 61 12.27 0.41 -1.18
CA ILE A 61 12.10 0.71 0.24
C ILE A 61 11.97 2.23 0.46
N TYR A 62 12.65 3.03 -0.33
CA TYR A 62 12.56 4.48 -0.25
C TYR A 62 11.14 4.96 -0.57
N THR A 63 10.54 4.45 -1.64
CA THR A 63 9.17 4.81 -2.02
C THR A 63 8.17 4.36 -0.96
N LEU A 64 8.33 3.15 -0.44
CA LEU A 64 7.46 2.64 0.62
C LEU A 64 7.58 3.51 1.88
N TRP A 65 8.80 3.93 2.23
CA TRP A 65 9.01 4.81 3.38
C TRP A 65 8.28 6.15 3.18
N LYS A 66 8.36 6.74 1.98
CA LYS A 66 7.64 7.99 1.69
C LYS A 66 6.13 7.81 1.85
N ILE A 67 5.58 6.72 1.33
CA ILE A 67 4.16 6.42 1.47
C ILE A 67 3.78 6.26 2.94
N SER A 68 4.60 5.57 3.72
CA SER A 68 4.36 5.39 5.15
C SER A 68 4.30 6.72 5.89
N LYS A 69 5.15 7.68 5.51
CA LYS A 69 5.16 9.01 6.10
C LYS A 69 3.90 9.80 5.75
N VAL A 70 3.49 9.75 4.50
CA VAL A 70 2.27 10.44 4.05
C VAL A 70 1.03 9.90 4.76
N LEU A 71 0.93 8.58 4.90
CA LEU A 71 -0.22 7.94 5.53
C LEU A 71 -0.13 7.91 7.06
N ASP A 72 1.02 8.32 7.61
CA ASP A 72 1.28 8.32 9.05
C ASP A 72 1.09 6.93 9.67
N VAL A 73 1.72 5.94 9.03
CA VAL A 73 1.66 4.52 9.42
C VAL A 73 3.09 4.01 9.52
N PRO A 74 3.45 3.30 10.60
CA PRO A 74 4.78 2.68 10.68
C PRO A 74 5.02 1.77 9.48
N ILE A 75 6.22 1.85 8.89
CA ILE A 75 6.54 1.13 7.68
C ILE A 75 6.35 -0.39 7.83
N GLU A 76 6.62 -0.93 8.99
CA GLU A 76 6.46 -2.36 9.27
C GLU A 76 5.01 -2.84 9.10
N ASN A 77 4.04 -1.96 9.25
CA ASN A 77 2.63 -2.32 9.08
C ASN A 77 2.29 -2.73 7.65
N PHE A 78 3.09 -2.28 6.67
CA PHE A 78 2.86 -2.64 5.27
C PHE A 78 3.29 -4.07 4.94
N PHE A 79 4.03 -4.71 5.84
CA PHE A 79 4.47 -6.10 5.71
C PHE A 79 3.59 -7.07 6.52
N ASP A 80 2.61 -6.55 7.23
CA ASP A 80 1.76 -7.34 8.09
C ASP A 80 0.70 -8.08 7.27
N ASP A 81 0.70 -9.40 7.35
CA ASP A 81 -0.29 -10.25 6.70
C ASP A 81 -1.33 -10.82 7.67
N SER A 82 -1.27 -10.42 8.94
CA SER A 82 -2.23 -10.84 9.95
C SER A 82 -3.63 -10.28 9.63
N ASN A 83 -4.65 -11.14 9.70
CA ASN A 83 -6.04 -10.73 9.45
C ASN A 83 -6.24 -10.09 8.08
N PHE A 84 -5.44 -10.52 7.12
CA PHE A 84 -5.40 -9.93 5.78
C PHE A 84 -6.77 -9.98 5.09
N GLU A 85 -7.45 -11.12 5.19
CA GLU A 85 -8.77 -11.28 4.58
C GLU A 85 -9.79 -10.32 5.18
N ASP A 86 -9.76 -10.13 6.51
CA ASP A 86 -10.64 -9.21 7.20
C ASP A 86 -10.40 -7.78 6.74
N ARG A 87 -9.14 -7.40 6.53
CA ARG A 87 -8.79 -6.07 6.02
C ARG A 87 -9.32 -5.83 4.63
N ILE A 88 -9.23 -6.84 3.75
CA ILE A 88 -9.74 -6.75 2.39
C ILE A 88 -11.26 -6.58 2.41
N LEU A 89 -11.96 -7.38 3.20
CA LEU A 89 -13.42 -7.33 3.28
C LEU A 89 -13.93 -6.02 3.86
N ASN A 90 -13.18 -5.40 4.75
CA ASN A 90 -13.58 -4.18 5.44
C ASN A 90 -12.96 -2.90 4.83
N ALA A 91 -12.11 -3.07 3.86
CA ALA A 91 -11.51 -1.94 3.17
C ALA A 91 -12.40 -1.43 2.05
#